data_92d495f074c15f971e532f6df95d8f5d
#
_entry.id   92d495f074c15f971e532f6df95d8f5d
#
_cell.length_a   1.000
_cell.length_b   1.000
_cell.length_c   1.000
_cell.angle_alpha   90.00
_cell.angle_beta   90.00
_cell.angle_gamma   90.00
#
_symmetry.space_group_name_H-M   'P 1'
#
loop_
_entity.id
_entity.type
_entity.pdbx_description
1 polymer ?
#
loop_
_entity_poly.entity_id
_entity_poly.type
_entity_poly.pdbx_seq_one_letter_code
_entity_poly.pdbx_strand_id
1 'polypeptide(L)'
;HGKMGYMANHFDKRLDPRKLSDKTYMQQSVRKLILFLAQHNYDQPISPKVLTRPSNKDYFNILKFLLKKIDPHLVSTRGKRDFTKFVPDIFKDLKYPFNVSKAALTFVGVPHTWPSILGTLSWLVELLSYDEAVENTKDGEDDFESQPEKIFFAYLGRSYTAFLEGNDDECQAIEDEVKSDFVNRNEQIKKSIESLKSQIERF
;
A
#
# COMPACT_ATOMS: atom_id res chain seq x y z
N HIS A 1 15.24 -37.52 -23.48
CA HIS A 1 14.14 -37.19 -22.58
C HIS A 1 14.67 -36.29 -21.43
N GLY A 2 14.73 -34.99 -21.70
CA GLY A 2 15.04 -33.97 -20.69
C GLY A 2 13.79 -33.66 -19.88
N LYS A 3 13.81 -33.93 -18.58
CA LYS A 3 12.81 -33.44 -17.64
C LYS A 3 13.02 -31.92 -17.49
N MET A 4 12.12 -31.10 -18.06
CA MET A 4 11.97 -29.73 -17.68
C MET A 4 11.57 -29.70 -16.20
N GLY A 5 12.51 -29.28 -15.35
CA GLY A 5 12.24 -29.03 -13.96
C GLY A 5 11.34 -27.79 -13.86
N TYR A 6 10.12 -28.00 -13.38
CA TYR A 6 9.28 -26.91 -12.91
C TYR A 6 10.04 -26.15 -11.82
N MET A 7 10.44 -24.91 -12.09
CA MET A 7 10.87 -24.00 -11.05
C MET A 7 9.67 -23.80 -10.12
N ALA A 8 9.64 -24.57 -9.04
CA ALA A 8 8.77 -24.32 -7.92
C ALA A 8 9.09 -22.90 -7.43
N ASN A 9 8.11 -22.00 -7.52
CA ASN A 9 8.16 -20.70 -6.89
C ASN A 9 8.45 -20.92 -5.40
N HIS A 10 9.69 -20.82 -5.01
CA HIS A 10 10.10 -20.59 -3.64
C HIS A 10 9.60 -19.19 -3.26
N PHE A 11 8.31 -19.07 -2.94
CA PHE A 11 7.87 -18.05 -2.02
C PHE A 11 8.49 -18.43 -0.68
N ASP A 12 9.68 -17.92 -0.51
CA ASP A 12 10.47 -17.99 0.69
C ASP A 12 9.54 -17.68 1.87
N LYS A 13 9.56 -18.53 2.90
CA LYS A 13 8.84 -18.27 4.15
C LYS A 13 9.55 -17.13 4.85
N ARG A 14 9.41 -15.91 4.32
CA ARG A 14 9.97 -14.71 4.94
C ARG A 14 9.35 -14.59 6.32
N LEU A 15 10.19 -14.68 7.31
CA LEU A 15 9.79 -14.35 8.67
C LEU A 15 9.38 -12.88 8.70
N ASP A 16 8.23 -12.60 9.30
CA ASP A 16 7.77 -11.24 9.49
C ASP A 16 8.74 -10.50 10.43
N PRO A 17 9.44 -9.43 9.96
CA PRO A 17 10.40 -8.70 10.79
C PRO A 17 9.71 -7.82 11.84
N ARG A 18 8.37 -7.62 11.73
CA ARG A 18 7.62 -6.83 12.70
C ARG A 18 7.52 -7.58 14.02
N LYS A 19 7.69 -6.88 15.11
CA LYS A 19 7.55 -7.44 16.46
C LYS A 19 6.08 -7.63 16.84
N LEU A 20 5.36 -8.47 16.07
CA LEU A 20 3.90 -8.63 16.16
C LEU A 20 3.41 -8.96 17.58
N SER A 21 4.19 -9.73 18.36
CA SER A 21 3.84 -10.12 19.73
C SER A 21 4.25 -9.10 20.79
N ASP A 22 4.90 -8.00 20.40
CA ASP A 22 5.23 -6.92 21.33
C ASP A 22 3.96 -6.19 21.75
N LYS A 23 3.82 -5.97 23.06
CA LYS A 23 2.61 -5.36 23.64
C LYS A 23 2.37 -3.94 23.14
N THR A 24 3.42 -3.16 22.97
CA THR A 24 3.36 -1.78 22.49
C THR A 24 2.95 -1.77 21.04
N TYR A 25 3.57 -2.63 20.21
CA TYR A 25 3.19 -2.78 18.82
C TYR A 25 1.72 -3.18 18.64
N MET A 26 1.25 -4.16 19.41
CA MET A 26 -0.16 -4.59 19.37
C MET A 26 -1.12 -3.46 19.77
N GLN A 27 -0.81 -2.71 20.82
CA GLN A 27 -1.64 -1.58 21.26
C GLN A 27 -1.70 -0.48 20.20
N GLN A 28 -0.58 -0.16 19.58
CA GLN A 28 -0.52 0.81 18.47
C GLN A 28 -1.33 0.34 17.26
N SER A 29 -1.21 -0.93 16.89
CA SER A 29 -1.95 -1.55 15.78
C SER A 29 -3.46 -1.51 16.04
N VAL A 30 -3.90 -1.86 17.26
CA VAL A 30 -5.31 -1.78 17.65
C VAL A 30 -5.81 -0.34 17.60
N ARG A 31 -5.03 0.63 18.08
CA ARG A 31 -5.39 2.05 18.07
C ARG A 31 -5.53 2.56 16.63
N LYS A 32 -4.56 2.28 15.77
CA LYS A 32 -4.62 2.66 14.33
C LYS A 32 -5.87 2.07 13.67
N LEU A 33 -6.13 0.77 13.88
CA LEU A 33 -7.31 0.09 13.33
C LEU A 33 -8.61 0.74 13.79
N ILE A 34 -8.77 1.04 15.09
CA ILE A 34 -9.99 1.69 15.61
C ILE A 34 -10.17 3.08 15.00
N LEU A 35 -9.11 3.88 14.92
CA LEU A 35 -9.17 5.22 14.33
C LEU A 35 -9.60 5.16 12.88
N PHE A 36 -8.99 4.26 12.10
CA PHE A 36 -9.36 4.08 10.69
C PHE A 36 -10.83 3.66 10.53
N LEU A 37 -11.28 2.66 11.30
CA LEU A 37 -12.66 2.19 11.24
C LEU A 37 -13.67 3.28 11.63
N ALA A 38 -13.34 4.11 12.63
CA ALA A 38 -14.19 5.23 13.05
C ALA A 38 -14.25 6.33 11.97
N GLN A 39 -13.12 6.66 11.35
CA GLN A 39 -13.06 7.66 10.26
C GLN A 39 -13.89 7.25 9.04
N HIS A 40 -13.98 5.94 8.78
CA HIS A 40 -14.68 5.40 7.61
C HIS A 40 -16.09 4.88 7.89
N ASN A 41 -16.70 5.28 8.99
CA ASN A 41 -18.09 4.93 9.35
C ASN A 41 -18.34 3.41 9.40
N TYR A 42 -17.44 2.66 10.05
CA TYR A 42 -17.70 1.26 10.34
C TYR A 42 -18.90 1.11 11.27
N ASP A 43 -19.91 0.33 10.86
CA ASP A 43 -21.23 0.27 11.48
C ASP A 43 -21.34 -0.64 12.71
N GLN A 44 -20.32 -1.46 12.99
CA GLN A 44 -20.35 -2.38 14.12
C GLN A 44 -19.66 -1.78 15.35
N PRO A 45 -20.16 -2.11 16.56
CA PRO A 45 -19.52 -1.63 17.78
C PRO A 45 -18.09 -2.19 17.92
N ILE A 46 -17.13 -1.28 18.02
CA ILE A 46 -15.72 -1.64 18.18
C ILE A 46 -15.11 -0.91 19.35
N SER A 47 -14.25 -1.61 20.10
CA SER A 47 -13.50 -1.04 21.23
C SER A 47 -12.16 -1.75 21.39
N PRO A 48 -11.19 -1.13 22.09
CA PRO A 48 -9.93 -1.80 22.40
C PRO A 48 -10.13 -3.13 23.14
N LYS A 49 -11.17 -3.23 23.98
CA LYS A 49 -11.51 -4.45 24.71
C LYS A 49 -11.91 -5.59 23.78
N VAL A 50 -12.74 -5.30 22.76
CA VAL A 50 -13.14 -6.28 21.74
C VAL A 50 -11.91 -6.76 20.96
N LEU A 51 -11.03 -5.85 20.57
CA LEU A 51 -9.81 -6.19 19.81
C LEU A 51 -8.68 -6.81 20.64
N THR A 52 -8.82 -6.88 21.95
CA THR A 52 -7.89 -7.66 22.78
C THR A 52 -8.11 -9.17 22.62
N ARG A 53 -9.35 -9.59 22.42
CA ARG A 53 -9.74 -10.99 22.17
C ARG A 53 -10.96 -11.01 21.23
N PRO A 54 -10.78 -10.73 19.95
CA PRO A 54 -11.89 -10.69 19.02
C PRO A 54 -12.44 -12.07 18.74
N SER A 55 -13.72 -12.15 18.46
CA SER A 55 -14.30 -13.36 17.90
C SER A 55 -13.92 -13.49 16.42
N ASN A 56 -14.06 -14.70 15.86
CA ASN A 56 -13.92 -14.90 14.41
C ASN A 56 -14.86 -13.98 13.64
N LYS A 57 -16.09 -13.77 14.14
CA LYS A 57 -17.08 -12.88 13.51
C LYS A 57 -16.58 -11.44 13.45
N ASP A 58 -16.03 -10.92 14.54
CA ASP A 58 -15.49 -9.54 14.59
C ASP A 58 -14.37 -9.37 13.56
N TYR A 59 -13.41 -10.29 13.55
CA TYR A 59 -12.32 -10.26 12.58
C TYR A 59 -12.83 -10.27 11.13
N PHE A 60 -13.73 -11.20 10.79
CA PHE A 60 -14.21 -11.31 9.42
C PHE A 60 -15.07 -10.12 9.00
N ASN A 61 -15.82 -9.51 9.92
CA ASN A 61 -16.58 -8.30 9.62
C ASN A 61 -15.64 -7.13 9.31
N ILE A 62 -14.60 -6.93 10.14
CA ILE A 62 -13.57 -5.91 9.90
C ILE A 62 -12.84 -6.18 8.59
N LEU A 63 -12.39 -7.42 8.37
CA LEU A 63 -11.69 -7.79 7.14
C LEU A 63 -12.54 -7.53 5.90
N LYS A 64 -13.81 -7.93 5.90
CA LYS A 64 -14.74 -7.68 4.79
C LYS A 64 -14.93 -6.19 4.55
N PHE A 65 -15.01 -5.39 5.61
CA PHE A 65 -15.13 -3.94 5.50
C PHE A 65 -13.90 -3.33 4.82
N LEU A 66 -12.70 -3.68 5.27
CA LEU A 66 -11.45 -3.18 4.70
C LEU A 66 -11.28 -3.62 3.23
N LEU A 67 -11.56 -4.90 2.92
CA LEU A 67 -11.48 -5.41 1.55
C LEU A 67 -12.49 -4.76 0.61
N LYS A 68 -13.69 -4.40 1.08
CA LYS A 68 -14.66 -3.64 0.28
C LYS A 68 -14.18 -2.24 -0.06
N LYS A 69 -13.33 -1.65 0.77
CA LYS A 69 -12.70 -0.35 0.49
C LYS A 69 -11.66 -0.45 -0.62
N ILE A 70 -10.93 -1.58 -0.70
CA ILE A 70 -9.96 -1.83 -1.77
C ILE A 70 -10.69 -2.14 -3.08
N ASP A 71 -11.57 -3.14 -3.06
CA ASP A 71 -12.38 -3.55 -4.21
C ASP A 71 -13.67 -4.24 -3.72
N PRO A 72 -14.85 -3.65 -3.99
CA PRO A 72 -16.14 -4.22 -3.65
C PRO A 72 -16.36 -5.63 -4.20
N HIS A 73 -15.74 -5.97 -5.35
CA HIS A 73 -15.89 -7.28 -5.99
C HIS A 73 -15.13 -8.38 -5.26
N LEU A 74 -14.06 -8.09 -4.52
CA LEU A 74 -13.30 -9.09 -3.75
C LEU A 74 -14.18 -9.85 -2.75
N VAL A 75 -15.18 -9.17 -2.19
CA VAL A 75 -16.08 -9.74 -1.20
C VAL A 75 -17.33 -10.34 -1.84
N SER A 76 -17.89 -9.70 -2.89
CA SER A 76 -19.15 -10.12 -3.51
C SER A 76 -19.01 -11.42 -4.30
N THR A 77 -17.94 -11.59 -5.04
CA THR A 77 -17.71 -12.76 -5.91
C THR A 77 -17.36 -14.02 -5.10
N ARG A 78 -16.69 -13.83 -3.95
CA ARG A 78 -16.20 -14.93 -3.09
C ARG A 78 -17.04 -15.16 -1.83
N GLY A 79 -17.98 -14.24 -1.52
CA GLY A 79 -18.70 -14.18 -0.25
C GLY A 79 -19.84 -15.18 -0.04
N LYS A 80 -20.24 -15.92 -1.07
CA LYS A 80 -21.32 -16.95 -0.96
C LYS A 80 -20.83 -18.32 -0.50
N ARG A 81 -19.51 -18.54 -0.47
CA ARG A 81 -18.88 -19.77 0.01
C ARG A 81 -18.05 -19.44 1.25
N ASP A 82 -17.51 -20.44 1.90
CA ASP A 82 -16.68 -20.31 3.10
C ASP A 82 -15.52 -19.30 2.89
N PHE A 83 -15.79 -18.03 3.22
CA PHE A 83 -14.88 -16.90 2.99
C PHE A 83 -13.50 -17.13 3.63
N THR A 84 -13.48 -17.86 4.76
CA THR A 84 -12.24 -18.21 5.48
C THR A 84 -11.22 -18.92 4.58
N LYS A 85 -11.70 -19.73 3.64
CA LYS A 85 -10.82 -20.50 2.73
C LYS A 85 -10.11 -19.62 1.71
N PHE A 86 -10.70 -18.47 1.37
CA PHE A 86 -10.17 -17.56 0.34
C PHE A 86 -9.28 -16.46 0.89
N VAL A 87 -9.30 -16.22 2.21
CA VAL A 87 -8.52 -15.14 2.82
C VAL A 87 -7.02 -15.22 2.47
N PRO A 88 -6.35 -16.39 2.58
CA PRO A 88 -4.93 -16.47 2.20
C PRO A 88 -4.68 -16.14 0.73
N ASP A 89 -5.59 -16.54 -0.16
CA ASP A 89 -5.47 -16.27 -1.59
C ASP A 89 -5.67 -14.77 -1.88
N ILE A 90 -6.63 -14.11 -1.20
CA ILE A 90 -6.84 -12.66 -1.30
C ILE A 90 -5.56 -11.90 -0.87
N PHE A 91 -4.96 -12.24 0.26
CA PHE A 91 -3.73 -11.60 0.71
C PHE A 91 -2.54 -11.85 -0.24
N LYS A 92 -2.49 -13.03 -0.87
CA LYS A 92 -1.51 -13.33 -1.91
C LYS A 92 -1.71 -12.49 -3.16
N ASP A 93 -2.96 -12.34 -3.61
CA ASP A 93 -3.31 -11.50 -4.77
C ASP A 93 -2.96 -10.02 -4.50
N LEU A 94 -3.21 -9.53 -3.28
CA LEU A 94 -2.82 -8.20 -2.81
C LEU A 94 -1.32 -8.04 -2.56
N LYS A 95 -0.50 -9.08 -2.79
CA LYS A 95 0.96 -9.07 -2.57
C LYS A 95 1.37 -8.83 -1.12
N TYR A 96 0.56 -9.29 -0.17
CA TYR A 96 0.98 -9.30 1.24
C TYR A 96 2.26 -10.12 1.39
N PRO A 97 3.34 -9.56 1.98
CA PRO A 97 4.66 -10.17 1.93
C PRO A 97 4.81 -11.42 2.81
N PHE A 98 3.84 -11.69 3.71
CA PHE A 98 3.92 -12.79 4.66
C PHE A 98 2.81 -13.81 4.44
N ASN A 99 3.02 -15.03 4.93
CA ASN A 99 2.02 -16.09 4.78
C ASN A 99 0.88 -15.94 5.79
N VAL A 100 -0.37 -16.02 5.30
CA VAL A 100 -1.57 -16.04 6.14
C VAL A 100 -1.99 -17.48 6.39
N SER A 101 -1.83 -17.96 7.63
CA SER A 101 -2.14 -19.35 7.99
C SER A 101 -3.66 -19.59 8.08
N LYS A 102 -4.16 -20.60 7.33
CA LYS A 102 -5.56 -21.05 7.43
C LYS A 102 -5.92 -21.50 8.86
N ALA A 103 -4.97 -22.17 9.54
CA ALA A 103 -5.15 -22.60 10.93
C ALA A 103 -5.31 -21.41 11.88
N ALA A 104 -4.51 -20.32 11.69
CA ALA A 104 -4.64 -19.11 12.48
C ALA A 104 -6.01 -18.43 12.28
N LEU A 105 -6.56 -18.45 11.07
CA LEU A 105 -7.90 -17.91 10.75
C LEU A 105 -9.04 -18.70 11.41
N THR A 106 -8.83 -19.95 11.76
CA THR A 106 -9.81 -20.76 12.48
C THR A 106 -9.88 -20.37 13.95
N PHE A 107 -8.75 -19.90 14.52
CA PHE A 107 -8.61 -19.59 15.95
C PHE A 107 -8.14 -18.14 16.14
N VAL A 108 -8.86 -17.16 15.59
CA VAL A 108 -8.47 -15.75 15.55
C VAL A 108 -8.16 -15.15 16.91
N GLY A 109 -9.06 -15.33 17.90
CA GLY A 109 -8.95 -14.68 19.22
C GLY A 109 -7.99 -15.35 20.20
N VAL A 110 -7.26 -16.37 19.77
CA VAL A 110 -6.31 -17.08 20.63
C VAL A 110 -5.01 -16.26 20.77
N PRO A 111 -4.44 -16.12 21.99
CA PRO A 111 -3.31 -15.23 22.23
C PRO A 111 -2.07 -15.45 21.34
N HIS A 112 -1.80 -16.69 20.92
CA HIS A 112 -0.65 -16.99 20.06
C HIS A 112 -0.93 -16.77 18.56
N THR A 113 -2.19 -16.73 18.12
CA THR A 113 -2.55 -16.49 16.71
C THR A 113 -2.91 -15.03 16.45
N TRP A 114 -3.50 -14.37 17.44
CA TRP A 114 -4.00 -13.00 17.28
C TRP A 114 -2.92 -11.99 16.80
N PRO A 115 -1.68 -11.99 17.29
CA PRO A 115 -0.67 -11.03 16.82
C PRO A 115 -0.45 -11.09 15.30
N SER A 116 -0.36 -12.27 14.73
CA SER A 116 -0.16 -12.43 13.27
C SER A 116 -1.42 -12.01 12.49
N ILE A 117 -2.61 -12.31 13.01
CA ILE A 117 -3.87 -11.92 12.40
C ILE A 117 -4.09 -10.41 12.49
N LEU A 118 -3.80 -9.78 13.62
CA LEU A 118 -3.82 -8.32 13.77
C LEU A 118 -2.85 -7.65 12.80
N GLY A 119 -1.69 -8.27 12.58
CA GLY A 119 -0.70 -7.80 11.61
C GLY A 119 -1.24 -7.74 10.17
N THR A 120 -2.17 -8.64 9.78
CA THR A 120 -2.83 -8.58 8.46
C THR A 120 -3.79 -7.39 8.37
N LEU A 121 -4.56 -7.12 9.42
CA LEU A 121 -5.48 -5.96 9.44
C LEU A 121 -4.71 -4.64 9.47
N SER A 122 -3.63 -4.56 10.27
CA SER A 122 -2.77 -3.37 10.30
C SER A 122 -2.17 -3.05 8.94
N TRP A 123 -1.74 -4.08 8.20
CA TRP A 123 -1.20 -3.89 6.86
C TRP A 123 -2.26 -3.40 5.87
N LEU A 124 -3.50 -3.90 5.95
CA LEU A 124 -4.59 -3.39 5.12
C LEU A 124 -4.92 -1.93 5.43
N VAL A 125 -4.90 -1.56 6.72
CA VAL A 125 -5.09 -0.15 7.12
C VAL A 125 -3.96 0.73 6.58
N GLU A 126 -2.72 0.28 6.66
CA GLU A 126 -1.57 1.02 6.12
C GLU A 126 -1.67 1.17 4.59
N LEU A 127 -2.08 0.12 3.88
CA LEU A 127 -2.30 0.16 2.43
C LEU A 127 -3.38 1.18 2.05
N LEU A 128 -4.55 1.13 2.70
CA LEU A 128 -5.66 2.05 2.46
C LEU A 128 -5.31 3.49 2.83
N SER A 129 -4.65 3.70 3.97
CA SER A 129 -4.21 5.04 4.39
C SER A 129 -3.18 5.64 3.43
N TYR A 130 -2.32 4.81 2.84
CA TYR A 130 -1.39 5.26 1.80
C TYR A 130 -2.14 5.66 0.52
N ASP A 131 -3.10 4.85 0.09
CA ASP A 131 -3.91 5.13 -1.09
C ASP A 131 -4.69 6.46 -0.95
N GLU A 132 -5.33 6.67 0.20
CA GLU A 132 -6.00 7.93 0.54
C GLU A 132 -5.05 9.14 0.60
N ALA A 133 -3.84 8.95 1.13
CA ALA A 133 -2.84 10.01 1.14
C ALA A 133 -2.40 10.37 -0.28
N VAL A 134 -2.28 9.38 -1.17
CA VAL A 134 -1.97 9.60 -2.58
C VAL A 134 -3.13 10.29 -3.32
N GLU A 135 -4.37 9.91 -3.04
CA GLU A 135 -5.55 10.55 -3.63
C GLU A 135 -5.68 12.01 -3.17
N ASN A 136 -5.53 12.27 -1.87
CA ASN A 136 -5.58 13.64 -1.32
C ASN A 136 -4.44 14.54 -1.83
N THR A 137 -3.31 13.95 -2.26
CA THR A 137 -2.25 14.72 -2.91
C THR A 137 -2.54 15.00 -4.39
N LYS A 138 -3.45 14.25 -5.01
CA LYS A 138 -3.92 14.53 -6.39
C LYS A 138 -4.88 15.73 -6.45
N ASP A 139 -5.62 16.00 -5.37
CA ASP A 139 -6.53 17.14 -5.30
C ASP A 139 -5.81 18.49 -5.07
N GLY A 140 -4.52 18.47 -4.74
CA GLY A 140 -3.60 19.59 -4.81
C GLY A 140 -2.97 19.64 -6.20
N GLU A 141 -3.74 20.05 -7.22
CA GLU A 141 -3.45 19.90 -8.64
C GLU A 141 -2.15 20.51 -9.16
N ASP A 142 -1.35 21.21 -8.34
CA ASP A 142 -0.14 21.89 -8.82
C ASP A 142 1.20 21.26 -8.39
N ASP A 143 1.23 20.34 -7.41
CA ASP A 143 2.51 19.92 -6.83
C ASP A 143 2.86 18.44 -7.05
N PHE A 144 1.89 17.59 -7.39
CA PHE A 144 2.12 16.14 -7.47
C PHE A 144 2.69 15.69 -8.82
N GLU A 145 2.22 16.24 -9.96
CA GLU A 145 2.83 16.00 -11.27
C GLU A 145 4.19 16.69 -11.41
N SER A 146 4.44 17.68 -10.55
CA SER A 146 5.69 18.44 -10.55
C SER A 146 6.82 17.85 -9.71
N GLN A 147 6.66 16.68 -9.08
CA GLN A 147 7.75 16.03 -8.34
C GLN A 147 8.82 15.47 -9.27
N PRO A 148 10.10 15.88 -9.13
CA PRO A 148 11.20 15.47 -10.01
C PRO A 148 11.32 13.96 -10.17
N GLU A 149 11.07 13.22 -9.09
CA GLU A 149 11.14 11.76 -9.07
C GLU A 149 10.10 11.12 -10.00
N LYS A 150 8.88 11.67 -10.06
CA LYS A 150 7.82 11.13 -10.92
C LYS A 150 8.04 11.44 -12.39
N ILE A 151 8.47 12.66 -12.68
CA ILE A 151 8.88 13.05 -14.03
C ILE A 151 9.96 12.09 -14.51
N PHE A 152 10.93 11.80 -13.66
CA PHE A 152 12.03 10.90 -13.98
C PHE A 152 11.54 9.44 -14.16
N PHE A 153 10.65 8.93 -13.32
CA PHE A 153 10.06 7.59 -13.50
C PHE A 153 9.19 7.48 -14.75
N ALA A 154 8.39 8.51 -15.06
CA ALA A 154 7.61 8.56 -16.30
C ALA A 154 8.53 8.55 -17.53
N TYR A 155 9.62 9.33 -17.49
CA TYR A 155 10.67 9.32 -18.50
C TYR A 155 11.27 7.93 -18.70
N LEU A 156 11.69 7.26 -17.61
CA LEU A 156 12.27 5.93 -17.69
C LEU A 156 11.29 4.92 -18.31
N GLY A 157 10.01 4.97 -17.95
CA GLY A 157 8.99 4.09 -18.52
C GLY A 157 8.79 4.31 -20.02
N ARG A 158 8.64 5.56 -20.45
CA ARG A 158 8.47 5.92 -21.86
C ARG A 158 9.71 5.57 -22.68
N SER A 159 10.89 5.93 -22.19
CA SER A 159 12.17 5.67 -22.83
C SER A 159 12.44 4.18 -22.99
N TYR A 160 12.11 3.37 -21.97
CA TYR A 160 12.25 1.92 -22.04
C TYR A 160 11.28 1.28 -23.05
N THR A 161 10.05 1.79 -23.16
CA THR A 161 9.08 1.34 -24.16
C THR A 161 9.57 1.63 -25.57
N ALA A 162 9.99 2.88 -25.84
CA ALA A 162 10.53 3.28 -27.15
C ALA A 162 11.78 2.46 -27.51
N PHE A 163 12.66 2.18 -26.55
CA PHE A 163 13.83 1.32 -26.75
C PHE A 163 13.45 -0.11 -27.16
N LEU A 164 12.43 -0.72 -26.49
CA LEU A 164 11.96 -2.06 -26.83
C LEU A 164 11.31 -2.13 -28.22
N GLU A 165 10.72 -1.02 -28.67
CA GLU A 165 10.12 -0.89 -30.00
C GLU A 165 11.17 -0.57 -31.09
N GLY A 166 12.43 -0.32 -30.69
CA GLY A 166 13.51 0.03 -31.60
C GLY A 166 13.36 1.43 -32.21
N ASN A 167 12.66 2.34 -31.52
CA ASN A 167 12.38 3.70 -31.97
C ASN A 167 13.39 4.69 -31.35
N ASP A 168 14.57 4.80 -31.96
CA ASP A 168 15.66 5.64 -31.46
C ASP A 168 15.31 7.14 -31.53
N ASP A 169 14.53 7.57 -32.54
CA ASP A 169 14.11 8.96 -32.69
C ASP A 169 13.18 9.37 -31.53
N GLU A 170 12.29 8.50 -31.11
CA GLU A 170 11.39 8.73 -29.97
C GLU A 170 12.16 8.72 -28.64
N CYS A 171 13.14 7.85 -28.48
CA CYS A 171 14.03 7.87 -27.31
C CYS A 171 14.72 9.22 -27.16
N GLN A 172 15.25 9.76 -28.26
CA GLN A 172 15.93 11.06 -28.24
C GLN A 172 14.97 12.21 -27.96
N ALA A 173 13.75 12.18 -28.53
CA ALA A 173 12.72 13.20 -28.29
C ALA A 173 12.30 13.23 -26.81
N ILE A 174 12.10 12.07 -26.19
CA ILE A 174 11.75 11.93 -24.77
C ILE A 174 12.89 12.45 -23.88
N GLU A 175 14.15 12.18 -24.23
CA GLU A 175 15.32 12.66 -23.48
C GLU A 175 15.42 14.19 -23.54
N ASP A 176 15.20 14.79 -24.71
CA ASP A 176 15.28 16.25 -24.90
C ASP A 176 14.11 16.96 -24.20
N GLU A 177 12.89 16.39 -24.18
CA GLU A 177 11.75 16.87 -23.40
C GLU A 177 12.11 16.98 -21.91
N VAL A 178 12.61 15.89 -21.33
CA VAL A 178 12.95 15.85 -19.89
C VAL A 178 14.07 16.79 -19.54
N LYS A 179 15.11 16.89 -20.38
CA LYS A 179 16.20 17.86 -20.19
C LYS A 179 15.68 19.30 -20.16
N SER A 180 14.79 19.64 -21.10
CA SER A 180 14.17 20.97 -21.16
C SER A 180 13.37 21.28 -19.89
N ASP A 181 12.57 20.33 -19.43
CA ASP A 181 11.78 20.50 -18.20
C ASP A 181 12.65 20.73 -16.96
N PHE A 182 13.72 19.96 -16.81
CA PHE A 182 14.66 20.17 -15.69
C PHE A 182 15.39 21.50 -15.78
N VAL A 183 15.79 21.96 -16.97
CA VAL A 183 16.41 23.27 -17.17
C VAL A 183 15.46 24.39 -16.79
N ASN A 184 14.22 24.36 -17.29
CA ASN A 184 13.18 25.35 -17.00
C ASN A 184 12.89 25.44 -15.50
N ARG A 185 12.77 24.29 -14.83
CA ARG A 185 12.54 24.23 -13.40
C ARG A 185 13.70 24.80 -12.59
N ASN A 186 14.93 24.47 -12.96
CA ASN A 186 16.13 25.01 -12.32
C ASN A 186 16.19 26.54 -12.44
N GLU A 187 15.79 27.10 -13.58
CA GLU A 187 15.73 28.55 -13.76
C GLU A 187 14.63 29.20 -12.86
N GLN A 188 13.47 28.55 -12.72
CA GLN A 188 12.44 29.03 -11.81
C GLN A 188 12.89 29.01 -10.35
N ILE A 189 13.55 27.93 -9.93
CA ILE A 189 14.13 27.82 -8.58
C ILE A 189 15.18 28.92 -8.35
N LYS A 190 16.07 29.17 -9.30
CA LYS A 190 17.07 30.24 -9.20
C LYS A 190 16.42 31.61 -9.01
N LYS A 191 15.39 31.93 -9.81
CA LYS A 191 14.63 33.20 -9.69
C LYS A 191 13.96 33.32 -8.32
N SER A 192 13.37 32.23 -7.81
CA SER A 192 12.76 32.20 -6.48
C SER A 192 13.80 32.43 -5.36
N ILE A 193 14.98 31.82 -5.47
CA ILE A 193 16.09 32.03 -4.52
C ILE A 193 16.56 33.50 -4.53
N GLU A 194 16.71 34.12 -5.70
CA GLU A 194 17.10 35.52 -5.82
C GLU A 194 16.06 36.45 -5.21
N SER A 195 14.77 36.15 -5.47
CA SER A 195 13.65 36.91 -4.86
C SER A 195 13.67 36.81 -3.33
N LEU A 196 13.83 35.61 -2.78
CA LEU A 196 13.89 35.40 -1.32
C LEU A 196 15.13 36.08 -0.70
N LYS A 197 16.29 36.03 -1.35
CA LYS A 197 17.49 36.77 -0.90
C LYS A 197 17.23 38.27 -0.83
N SER A 198 16.64 38.84 -1.87
CA SER A 198 16.30 40.25 -1.90
C SER A 198 15.28 40.64 -0.82
N GLN A 199 14.37 39.74 -0.45
CA GLN A 199 13.43 39.97 0.66
C GLN A 199 14.15 39.98 2.01
N ILE A 200 15.08 39.02 2.23
CA ILE A 200 15.86 38.93 3.47
C ILE A 200 16.74 40.19 3.66
N GLU A 201 17.34 40.72 2.60
CA GLU A 201 18.17 41.92 2.65
C GLU A 201 17.39 43.20 2.98
N ARG A 202 16.06 43.18 2.86
CA ARG A 202 15.16 44.30 3.18
C ARG A 202 14.67 44.34 4.64
N PHE A 203 14.93 43.25 5.39
CA PHE A 203 14.63 43.15 6.83
C PHE A 203 15.89 43.37 7.68
#